data_8a5aa85f5f975549088454ad0bf3d819
#
_entry.id   8a5aa85f5f975549088454ad0bf3d819
#
_cell.length_a   1.000
_cell.length_b   1.000
_cell.length_c   1.000
_cell.angle_alpha   90.00
_cell.angle_beta   90.00
_cell.angle_gamma   90.00
#
_symmetry.space_group_name_H-M   'P 1'
#
loop_
_entity.id
_entity.type
_entity.pdbx_description
1 polymer ?
#
loop_
_entity_poly.entity_id
_entity_poly.type
_entity_poly.pdbx_seq_one_letter_code
_entity_poly.pdbx_strand_id
1 'polypeptide(L)'
;MKKAVKYTAAVCACVMLTGCASDRSSGIVNFFNHDYFYHTTTTQTTTEPTEITSATTVPEVTTPQEPEVPEVTVRPDTGDTLRIVCFNEDVYNYLGSWKPSGVKFDFQTISGDEYYNVLDDFIDTNDPDKLADIYIVSQDRLGEYLSGDRALPVSGVNINKDDTGEMYDYTLNDCTDEYGRIVALSVNNTPGVFLYNRTVARRVLGTDDPAEVFDSISNWRKFLSTASEAKRKGFYMTPNYTDMFRAFGGEAMQLTDSDGNAAVKSAALDWAEVAKTMYQNDYCTNDDIWTQGWISAMNGTRYFGMFACSWMAEMTLPAFSSSTDWAVCQAPAAYSWDGAYAVVNPRTDNAKAVEQFLRRVCVNGQNSFSSGTIIPNNKTTFRHNSQYNSVDCLGGQEPYEIYNDVLERITSATGTSPYDYKAMEFYIRDMKSYITGNSTIEQALDHFQADCRNNR
;
A
#
# COMPACT_ATOMS: atom_id res chain seq x y z
N MET A 1 5.32 37.78 14.21
CA MET A 1 4.48 36.98 15.11
C MET A 1 4.13 35.72 14.36
N LYS A 2 4.83 34.61 14.65
CA LYS A 2 4.64 33.31 14.02
C LYS A 2 3.43 32.65 14.70
N LYS A 3 2.35 32.38 13.97
CA LYS A 3 1.25 31.56 14.45
C LYS A 3 1.69 30.09 14.35
N ALA A 4 1.84 29.45 15.50
CA ALA A 4 2.00 28.01 15.58
C ALA A 4 0.67 27.35 15.24
N VAL A 5 0.63 26.56 14.18
CA VAL A 5 -0.48 25.67 13.85
C VAL A 5 -0.34 24.44 14.75
N LYS A 6 -1.29 24.25 15.65
CA LYS A 6 -1.36 23.05 16.49
C LYS A 6 -2.05 21.95 15.69
N TYR A 7 -1.29 20.93 15.31
CA TYR A 7 -1.84 19.68 14.81
C TYR A 7 -2.32 18.85 15.99
N THR A 8 -3.58 18.50 15.97
CA THR A 8 -4.16 17.56 16.94
C THR A 8 -4.13 16.17 16.28
N ALA A 9 -3.16 15.35 16.67
CA ALA A 9 -3.12 13.96 16.27
C ALA A 9 -4.30 13.23 16.94
N ALA A 10 -5.20 12.69 16.14
CA ALA A 10 -6.24 11.77 16.60
C ALA A 10 -5.59 10.43 16.96
N VAL A 11 -5.60 10.10 18.24
CA VAL A 11 -5.09 8.82 18.78
C VAL A 11 -6.21 7.80 18.67
N CYS A 12 -6.08 6.85 17.76
CA CYS A 12 -6.87 5.61 17.81
C CYS A 12 -6.21 4.65 18.81
N ALA A 13 -6.94 4.33 19.87
CA ALA A 13 -6.55 3.34 20.87
C ALA A 13 -7.11 1.97 20.48
N CYS A 14 -6.26 1.00 20.21
CA CYS A 14 -6.65 -0.40 20.17
C CYS A 14 -5.93 -1.23 21.24
N VAL A 15 -6.73 -1.99 21.88
CA VAL A 15 -6.70 -2.91 23.00
C VAL A 15 -5.42 -3.74 23.16
N MET A 16 -4.91 -3.79 24.40
CA MET A 16 -3.83 -4.64 24.90
C MET A 16 -4.26 -6.09 25.07
N LEU A 17 -3.36 -7.01 24.74
CA LEU A 17 -3.30 -8.31 25.40
C LEU A 17 -1.84 -8.64 25.75
N THR A 18 -1.63 -8.88 27.05
CA THR A 18 -0.38 -9.24 27.70
C THR A 18 -0.10 -10.74 27.60
N GLY A 19 1.14 -11.11 27.35
CA GLY A 19 1.59 -12.50 27.47
C GLY A 19 3.08 -12.59 27.80
N CYS A 20 3.38 -13.35 28.84
CA CYS A 20 4.66 -13.49 29.52
C CYS A 20 5.74 -14.23 28.76
N ALA A 21 6.98 -13.88 29.10
CA ALA A 21 8.22 -14.48 28.62
C ALA A 21 8.60 -15.76 29.33
N SER A 22 9.27 -16.70 28.66
CA SER A 22 10.20 -17.65 29.26
C SER A 22 11.23 -18.19 28.29
N ASP A 23 12.38 -18.34 28.78
CA ASP A 23 13.71 -18.83 28.48
C ASP A 23 14.02 -19.65 27.21
N ARG A 24 15.31 -19.57 26.84
CA ARG A 24 15.96 -20.05 25.61
C ARG A 24 17.17 -20.90 25.79
N SER A 25 17.44 -21.70 24.79
CA SER A 25 18.81 -22.10 24.44
C SER A 25 18.95 -22.26 22.90
N SER A 26 20.13 -21.89 22.43
CA SER A 26 20.57 -21.70 21.07
C SER A 26 20.66 -22.97 20.20
N GLY A 27 20.22 -22.85 18.94
CA GLY A 27 20.58 -23.76 17.86
C GLY A 27 20.69 -23.00 16.57
N ILE A 28 21.91 -22.82 16.08
CA ILE A 28 22.17 -22.30 14.73
C ILE A 28 21.87 -23.43 13.74
N VAL A 29 20.82 -23.32 12.98
CA VAL A 29 20.50 -24.21 11.87
C VAL A 29 20.91 -23.53 10.56
N ASN A 30 21.75 -24.21 9.78
CA ASN A 30 22.18 -23.76 8.46
C ASN A 30 21.02 -23.80 7.46
N PHE A 31 20.40 -22.65 7.22
CA PHE A 31 19.31 -22.47 6.25
C PHE A 31 19.77 -22.09 4.83
N PHE A 32 21.06 -22.13 4.54
CA PHE A 32 21.64 -21.60 3.30
C PHE A 32 21.70 -22.60 2.12
N ASN A 33 21.00 -23.72 2.16
CA ASN A 33 21.08 -24.75 1.12
C ASN A 33 19.71 -25.18 0.55
N HIS A 34 18.79 -24.25 0.35
CA HIS A 34 17.63 -24.49 -0.49
C HIS A 34 17.37 -23.28 -1.40
N ASP A 35 17.25 -23.58 -2.71
CA ASP A 35 17.01 -22.64 -3.82
C ASP A 35 15.57 -22.06 -3.81
N TYR A 36 15.13 -21.47 -2.70
CA TYR A 36 13.79 -20.90 -2.58
C TYR A 36 13.64 -19.46 -3.08
N PHE A 37 14.72 -18.80 -3.50
CA PHE A 37 14.70 -17.37 -3.80
C PHE A 37 14.78 -17.00 -5.29
N TYR A 38 14.67 -17.96 -6.21
CA TYR A 38 14.62 -17.67 -7.64
C TYR A 38 13.74 -18.68 -8.36
N HIS A 39 12.49 -18.39 -8.57
CA HIS A 39 11.71 -18.95 -9.66
C HIS A 39 11.29 -17.85 -10.64
N THR A 40 12.21 -17.49 -11.52
CA THR A 40 11.84 -17.03 -12.85
C THR A 40 11.55 -18.29 -13.67
N THR A 41 10.29 -18.63 -13.83
CA THR A 41 9.89 -19.78 -14.62
C THR A 41 9.94 -19.44 -16.10
N THR A 42 11.09 -19.69 -16.73
CA THR A 42 11.13 -19.82 -18.19
C THR A 42 10.99 -21.32 -18.49
N THR A 43 9.80 -21.79 -18.71
CA THR A 43 9.55 -23.17 -19.15
C THR A 43 9.61 -23.20 -20.67
N GLN A 44 10.78 -23.52 -21.22
CA GLN A 44 10.87 -24.07 -22.57
C GLN A 44 10.78 -25.58 -22.45
N THR A 45 9.66 -26.14 -22.81
CA THR A 45 9.50 -27.59 -22.99
C THR A 45 9.59 -27.90 -24.47
N THR A 46 10.74 -28.39 -24.90
CA THR A 46 10.90 -29.10 -26.17
C THR A 46 10.50 -30.55 -25.93
N THR A 47 9.41 -31.00 -26.53
CA THR A 47 9.07 -32.42 -26.69
C THR A 47 8.95 -32.72 -28.18
N GLU A 48 9.76 -33.68 -28.64
CA GLU A 48 9.66 -34.28 -29.97
C GLU A 48 8.34 -35.04 -30.11
N PRO A 49 7.77 -35.13 -31.34
CA PRO A 49 6.49 -35.74 -31.56
C PRO A 49 6.60 -37.28 -31.72
N THR A 50 5.86 -38.00 -30.90
CA THR A 50 5.60 -39.43 -31.16
C THR A 50 4.25 -39.55 -31.86
N GLU A 51 4.24 -40.07 -33.09
CA GLU A 51 3.02 -40.41 -33.84
C GLU A 51 2.24 -41.52 -33.12
N ILE A 52 0.98 -41.24 -32.80
CA ILE A 52 -0.03 -42.27 -32.54
C ILE A 52 -1.29 -41.92 -33.33
N THR A 53 -1.52 -42.66 -34.38
CA THR A 53 -2.77 -42.67 -35.13
C THR A 53 -3.86 -43.40 -34.35
N SER A 54 -4.91 -42.68 -33.99
CA SER A 54 -6.24 -43.24 -33.71
C SER A 54 -7.30 -42.14 -33.87
N ALA A 55 -8.22 -42.36 -34.81
CA ALA A 55 -9.36 -41.52 -35.06
C ALA A 55 -10.34 -41.60 -33.86
N THR A 56 -10.49 -40.49 -33.15
CA THR A 56 -11.60 -40.29 -32.22
C THR A 56 -12.18 -38.91 -32.50
N THR A 57 -13.48 -38.88 -32.75
CA THR A 57 -14.28 -37.67 -32.96
C THR A 57 -14.02 -36.67 -31.86
N VAL A 58 -13.44 -35.51 -32.25
CA VAL A 58 -13.20 -34.36 -31.38
C VAL A 58 -14.57 -33.77 -31.02
N PRO A 59 -14.91 -33.61 -29.72
CA PRO A 59 -16.03 -32.76 -29.32
C PRO A 59 -15.69 -31.32 -29.74
N GLU A 60 -16.66 -30.65 -30.32
CA GLU A 60 -16.58 -29.22 -30.65
C GLU A 60 -16.20 -28.45 -29.40
N VAL A 61 -14.98 -27.90 -29.36
CA VAL A 61 -14.50 -27.03 -28.30
C VAL A 61 -15.28 -25.74 -28.45
N THR A 62 -16.33 -25.59 -27.65
CA THR A 62 -16.96 -24.27 -27.46
C THR A 62 -15.93 -23.35 -26.93
N THR A 63 -15.50 -22.38 -27.72
CA THR A 63 -14.66 -21.25 -27.29
C THR A 63 -15.37 -20.59 -26.10
N PRO A 64 -14.71 -20.38 -24.96
CA PRO A 64 -15.33 -19.64 -23.87
C PRO A 64 -15.80 -18.29 -24.43
N GLN A 65 -17.05 -17.96 -24.27
CA GLN A 65 -17.60 -16.69 -24.67
C GLN A 65 -16.95 -15.63 -23.77
N GLU A 66 -16.25 -14.68 -24.38
CA GLU A 66 -15.66 -13.56 -23.65
C GLU A 66 -16.79 -12.84 -22.90
N PRO A 67 -16.64 -12.54 -21.61
CA PRO A 67 -17.71 -11.92 -20.84
C PRO A 67 -18.13 -10.60 -21.51
N GLU A 68 -19.41 -10.41 -21.68
CA GLU A 68 -19.97 -9.21 -22.29
C GLU A 68 -19.69 -8.02 -21.37
N VAL A 69 -18.93 -7.03 -21.86
CA VAL A 69 -18.57 -5.82 -21.09
C VAL A 69 -19.83 -4.98 -20.88
N PRO A 70 -20.25 -4.69 -19.64
CA PRO A 70 -21.45 -3.91 -19.38
C PRO A 70 -21.38 -2.51 -20.00
N GLU A 71 -22.47 -2.03 -20.57
CA GLU A 71 -22.56 -0.67 -21.11
C GLU A 71 -22.43 0.37 -19.99
N VAL A 72 -21.61 1.39 -20.23
CA VAL A 72 -21.43 2.50 -19.28
C VAL A 72 -22.59 3.47 -19.42
N THR A 73 -23.50 3.44 -18.43
CA THR A 73 -24.63 4.36 -18.40
C THR A 73 -24.33 5.55 -17.49
N VAL A 74 -24.38 6.76 -18.04
CA VAL A 74 -24.14 8.01 -17.32
C VAL A 74 -25.47 8.76 -17.18
N ARG A 75 -25.74 9.31 -15.99
CA ARG A 75 -26.91 10.15 -15.77
C ARG A 75 -26.78 11.51 -16.48
N PRO A 76 -27.89 12.18 -16.82
CA PRO A 76 -27.84 13.54 -17.31
C PRO A 76 -27.13 14.47 -16.31
N ASP A 77 -26.30 15.37 -16.83
CA ASP A 77 -25.51 16.37 -16.08
C ASP A 77 -26.44 17.52 -15.62
N THR A 78 -27.19 17.30 -14.56
CA THR A 78 -28.26 18.21 -14.04
C THR A 78 -28.02 18.66 -12.60
N GLY A 79 -26.98 18.13 -11.95
CA GLY A 79 -26.62 18.49 -10.58
C GLY A 79 -26.11 19.93 -10.47
N ASP A 80 -26.31 20.54 -9.30
CA ASP A 80 -25.86 21.92 -9.00
C ASP A 80 -24.74 21.96 -7.95
N THR A 81 -24.36 20.81 -7.39
CA THR A 81 -23.39 20.70 -6.30
C THR A 81 -22.53 19.45 -6.49
N LEU A 82 -21.22 19.62 -6.72
CA LEU A 82 -20.27 18.51 -6.65
C LEU A 82 -20.03 18.15 -5.18
N ARG A 83 -20.40 16.93 -4.79
CA ARG A 83 -20.17 16.40 -3.44
C ARG A 83 -19.09 15.36 -3.43
N ILE A 84 -18.09 15.58 -2.57
CA ILE A 84 -16.96 14.67 -2.36
C ILE A 84 -16.91 14.30 -0.88
N VAL A 85 -16.81 13.00 -0.57
CA VAL A 85 -16.54 12.51 0.78
C VAL A 85 -15.17 11.85 0.85
N CYS A 86 -14.42 12.09 1.93
CA CYS A 86 -13.04 11.64 2.08
C CYS A 86 -12.72 11.24 3.52
N PHE A 87 -11.82 10.27 3.69
CA PHE A 87 -11.41 9.77 5.01
C PHE A 87 -10.40 10.67 5.72
N ASN A 88 -9.78 11.64 5.03
CA ASN A 88 -8.82 12.59 5.64
C ASN A 88 -8.89 13.99 5.01
N GLU A 89 -8.35 14.99 5.73
CA GLU A 89 -8.33 16.39 5.29
C GLU A 89 -7.23 16.69 4.26
N ASP A 90 -6.26 15.83 4.09
CA ASP A 90 -5.10 16.12 3.25
C ASP A 90 -5.51 16.31 1.79
N VAL A 91 -6.42 15.47 1.29
CA VAL A 91 -6.94 15.61 -0.07
C VAL A 91 -7.62 16.96 -0.29
N TYR A 92 -8.38 17.45 0.69
CA TYR A 92 -8.97 18.79 0.63
C TYR A 92 -7.90 19.88 0.61
N ASN A 93 -6.89 19.75 1.46
CA ASN A 93 -5.78 20.70 1.52
C ASN A 93 -4.99 20.77 0.21
N TYR A 94 -4.93 19.68 -0.57
CA TYR A 94 -4.29 19.65 -1.89
C TYR A 94 -4.96 20.55 -2.90
N LEU A 95 -6.27 20.77 -2.79
CA LEU A 95 -7.03 21.60 -3.71
C LEU A 95 -6.69 23.09 -3.54
N GLY A 96 -6.23 23.49 -2.35
CA GLY A 96 -5.98 24.89 -2.03
C GLY A 96 -7.24 25.75 -2.24
N SER A 97 -7.14 26.75 -3.12
CA SER A 97 -8.28 27.62 -3.46
C SER A 97 -9.11 27.13 -4.66
N TRP A 98 -8.74 26.01 -5.29
CA TRP A 98 -9.45 25.51 -6.45
C TRP A 98 -10.86 25.00 -6.11
N LYS A 99 -11.79 25.29 -7.00
CA LYS A 99 -13.18 24.77 -6.96
C LYS A 99 -13.63 24.46 -8.39
N PRO A 100 -14.54 23.50 -8.58
CA PRO A 100 -15.14 23.26 -9.88
C PRO A 100 -15.91 24.48 -10.38
N SER A 101 -15.96 24.66 -11.68
CA SER A 101 -16.73 25.74 -12.29
C SER A 101 -18.17 25.28 -12.59
N GLY A 102 -19.12 26.20 -12.43
CA GLY A 102 -20.51 25.99 -12.83
C GLY A 102 -21.39 25.27 -11.80
N VAL A 103 -20.82 24.78 -10.70
CA VAL A 103 -21.54 24.11 -9.60
C VAL A 103 -21.05 24.58 -8.25
N LYS A 104 -21.84 24.36 -7.20
CA LYS A 104 -21.37 24.47 -5.82
C LYS A 104 -20.38 23.36 -5.52
N PHE A 105 -19.58 23.54 -4.49
CA PHE A 105 -18.58 22.56 -4.07
C PHE A 105 -18.76 22.21 -2.60
N ASP A 106 -19.09 20.97 -2.33
CA ASP A 106 -19.25 20.40 -0.98
C ASP A 106 -18.21 19.28 -0.80
N PHE A 107 -17.22 19.49 0.08
CA PHE A 107 -16.20 18.51 0.40
C PHE A 107 -16.30 18.18 1.88
N GLN A 108 -16.62 16.94 2.19
CA GLN A 108 -16.81 16.45 3.54
C GLN A 108 -15.69 15.50 3.93
N THR A 109 -15.10 15.72 5.11
CA THR A 109 -14.09 14.83 5.69
C THR A 109 -14.64 14.16 6.93
N ILE A 110 -14.54 12.84 6.98
CA ILE A 110 -14.92 11.99 8.10
C ILE A 110 -13.68 11.19 8.49
N SER A 111 -13.19 11.38 9.71
CA SER A 111 -11.89 10.82 10.11
C SER A 111 -12.01 9.37 10.57
N GLY A 112 -10.95 8.60 10.27
CA GLY A 112 -10.70 7.28 10.82
C GLY A 112 -11.72 6.21 10.41
N ASP A 113 -11.89 5.22 11.27
CA ASP A 113 -12.76 4.06 11.03
C ASP A 113 -14.24 4.43 10.88
N GLU A 114 -14.67 5.58 11.42
CA GLU A 114 -16.02 6.08 11.28
C GLU A 114 -16.38 6.33 9.81
N TYR A 115 -15.43 6.73 8.99
CA TYR A 115 -15.63 6.95 7.55
C TYR A 115 -16.26 5.74 6.86
N TYR A 116 -15.64 4.58 7.01
CA TYR A 116 -16.10 3.36 6.34
C TYR A 116 -17.41 2.80 6.92
N ASN A 117 -17.72 3.13 8.17
CA ASN A 117 -19.01 2.75 8.79
C ASN A 117 -20.21 3.52 8.20
N VAL A 118 -19.97 4.72 7.67
CA VAL A 118 -21.03 5.60 7.15
C VAL A 118 -20.94 5.82 5.64
N LEU A 119 -19.89 5.33 4.97
CA LEU A 119 -19.64 5.61 3.55
C LEU A 119 -20.80 5.15 2.66
N ASP A 120 -21.40 4.00 2.97
CA ASP A 120 -22.53 3.47 2.21
C ASP A 120 -23.75 4.40 2.28
N ASP A 121 -23.93 5.19 3.35
CA ASP A 121 -24.98 6.21 3.46
C ASP A 121 -24.79 7.36 2.46
N PHE A 122 -23.58 7.56 1.94
CA PHE A 122 -23.27 8.57 0.91
C PHE A 122 -23.29 8.00 -0.50
N ILE A 123 -23.03 6.69 -0.65
CA ILE A 123 -22.98 6.02 -1.96
C ILE A 123 -24.38 5.62 -2.40
N ASP A 124 -25.16 5.00 -1.51
CA ASP A 124 -26.43 4.32 -1.84
C ASP A 124 -27.69 5.10 -1.45
N THR A 125 -27.55 6.30 -0.90
CA THR A 125 -28.69 7.12 -0.49
C THR A 125 -29.56 7.56 -1.65
N ASN A 126 -30.88 7.71 -1.39
CA ASN A 126 -31.81 8.37 -2.31
C ASN A 126 -31.97 9.87 -2.01
N ASP A 127 -31.30 10.38 -0.98
CA ASP A 127 -31.29 11.80 -0.64
C ASP A 127 -30.26 12.52 -1.52
N PRO A 128 -30.70 13.38 -2.47
CA PRO A 128 -29.78 14.06 -3.39
C PRO A 128 -28.85 15.04 -2.67
N ASP A 129 -29.20 15.47 -1.44
CA ASP A 129 -28.36 16.35 -0.65
C ASP A 129 -27.25 15.61 0.12
N LYS A 130 -27.28 14.27 0.11
CA LYS A 130 -26.25 13.41 0.73
C LYS A 130 -25.46 12.60 -0.29
N LEU A 131 -26.04 12.32 -1.47
CA LEU A 131 -25.38 11.48 -2.46
C LEU A 131 -24.02 12.06 -2.85
N ALA A 132 -22.94 11.33 -2.61
CA ALA A 132 -21.61 11.71 -3.05
C ALA A 132 -21.44 11.42 -4.55
N ASP A 133 -20.91 12.37 -5.29
CA ASP A 133 -20.49 12.19 -6.69
C ASP A 133 -19.16 11.45 -6.77
N ILE A 134 -18.26 11.78 -5.85
CA ILE A 134 -16.94 11.14 -5.68
C ILE A 134 -16.80 10.75 -4.21
N TYR A 135 -16.34 9.55 -3.98
CA TYR A 135 -15.88 9.15 -2.66
C TYR A 135 -14.43 8.68 -2.74
N ILE A 136 -13.64 9.06 -1.74
CA ILE A 136 -12.21 8.84 -1.74
C ILE A 136 -11.88 7.78 -0.70
N VAL A 137 -11.32 6.66 -1.16
CA VAL A 137 -10.95 5.51 -0.31
C VAL A 137 -9.45 5.36 -0.19
N SER A 138 -9.00 4.74 0.90
CA SER A 138 -7.60 4.38 1.07
C SER A 138 -7.23 3.22 0.13
N GLN A 139 -5.96 3.14 -0.23
CA GLN A 139 -5.41 2.06 -1.05
C GLN A 139 -5.79 0.68 -0.52
N ASP A 140 -5.66 0.46 0.78
CA ASP A 140 -5.91 -0.85 1.39
C ASP A 140 -7.36 -1.33 1.23
N ARG A 141 -8.33 -0.38 1.15
CA ARG A 141 -9.76 -0.67 1.03
C ARG A 141 -10.29 -0.55 -0.40
N LEU A 142 -9.42 -0.22 -1.37
CA LEU A 142 -9.82 0.05 -2.75
C LEU A 142 -10.59 -1.13 -3.37
N GLY A 143 -10.14 -2.37 -3.16
CA GLY A 143 -10.78 -3.57 -3.69
C GLY A 143 -12.25 -3.73 -3.33
N GLU A 144 -12.69 -3.20 -2.18
CA GLU A 144 -14.10 -3.24 -1.74
C GLU A 144 -15.03 -2.40 -2.61
N TYR A 145 -14.48 -1.46 -3.38
CA TYR A 145 -15.24 -0.42 -4.10
C TYR A 145 -15.07 -0.46 -5.62
N LEU A 146 -14.33 -1.42 -6.18
CA LEU A 146 -14.09 -1.49 -7.63
C LEU A 146 -15.17 -2.22 -8.41
N SER A 147 -16.14 -2.87 -7.75
CA SER A 147 -17.14 -3.70 -8.43
C SER A 147 -18.35 -2.91 -8.90
N GLY A 148 -18.86 -3.29 -10.01
CA GLY A 148 -20.07 -3.13 -10.78
C GLY A 148 -21.02 -1.97 -10.48
N ASP A 149 -21.66 -1.95 -9.35
CA ASP A 149 -22.69 -0.98 -8.96
C ASP A 149 -22.15 0.13 -8.05
N ARG A 150 -20.89 0.03 -7.60
CA ARG A 150 -20.25 1.02 -6.73
C ARG A 150 -19.38 2.01 -7.49
N ALA A 151 -18.81 1.64 -8.62
CA ALA A 151 -17.86 2.47 -9.36
C ALA A 151 -18.31 2.71 -10.81
N LEU A 152 -18.41 3.95 -11.21
CA LEU A 152 -18.57 4.34 -12.63
C LEU A 152 -17.19 4.30 -13.31
N PRO A 153 -17.05 3.59 -14.44
CA PRO A 153 -15.84 3.69 -15.23
C PRO A 153 -15.52 5.15 -15.59
N VAL A 154 -14.28 5.57 -15.42
CA VAL A 154 -13.88 6.97 -15.62
C VAL A 154 -14.07 7.47 -17.06
N SER A 155 -14.18 6.54 -18.02
CA SER A 155 -14.60 6.86 -19.40
C SER A 155 -16.01 7.46 -19.46
N GLY A 156 -16.89 7.14 -18.52
CA GLY A 156 -18.22 7.73 -18.40
C GLY A 156 -18.20 9.22 -18.03
N VAL A 157 -17.10 9.69 -17.44
CA VAL A 157 -16.88 11.11 -17.14
C VAL A 157 -15.76 11.69 -17.99
N ASN A 158 -15.61 11.20 -19.23
CA ASN A 158 -14.72 11.71 -20.28
C ASN A 158 -13.21 11.66 -19.92
N ILE A 159 -12.79 10.71 -19.07
CA ILE A 159 -11.38 10.37 -18.85
C ILE A 159 -11.06 9.13 -19.66
N ASN A 160 -10.18 9.24 -20.64
CA ASN A 160 -9.84 8.16 -21.56
C ASN A 160 -8.42 7.63 -21.28
N LYS A 161 -8.07 6.51 -21.90
CA LYS A 161 -6.76 5.88 -21.74
C LYS A 161 -5.60 6.82 -22.10
N ASP A 162 -5.78 7.68 -23.10
CA ASP A 162 -4.74 8.64 -23.52
C ASP A 162 -4.50 9.73 -22.44
N ASP A 163 -5.50 10.03 -21.62
CA ASP A 163 -5.38 10.98 -20.50
C ASP A 163 -4.52 10.43 -19.36
N THR A 164 -4.40 9.10 -19.24
CA THR A 164 -3.74 8.43 -18.11
C THR A 164 -2.27 8.06 -18.38
N GLY A 165 -1.72 8.42 -19.55
CA GLY A 165 -0.38 8.01 -20.00
C GLY A 165 0.79 8.48 -19.13
N GLU A 166 0.61 9.55 -18.34
CA GLU A 166 1.61 10.05 -17.41
C GLU A 166 1.43 9.53 -15.97
N MET A 167 0.41 8.69 -15.71
CA MET A 167 0.18 8.07 -14.42
C MET A 167 1.10 6.86 -14.22
N TYR A 168 1.33 6.47 -12.97
CA TYR A 168 2.11 5.26 -12.66
C TYR A 168 1.27 4.01 -12.93
N ASP A 169 1.86 3.05 -13.62
CA ASP A 169 1.16 1.86 -14.13
C ASP A 169 0.50 1.03 -13.02
N TYR A 170 1.15 0.92 -11.86
CA TYR A 170 0.59 0.15 -10.74
C TYR A 170 -0.74 0.74 -10.25
N THR A 171 -0.89 2.07 -10.25
CA THR A 171 -2.15 2.71 -9.82
C THR A 171 -3.28 2.47 -10.81
N LEU A 172 -2.97 2.36 -12.09
CA LEU A 172 -3.96 2.01 -13.12
C LEU A 172 -4.34 0.53 -13.03
N ASN A 173 -3.36 -0.35 -12.78
CA ASN A 173 -3.62 -1.77 -12.55
C ASN A 173 -4.53 -1.99 -11.34
N ASP A 174 -4.24 -1.33 -10.22
CA ASP A 174 -5.02 -1.42 -8.98
C ASP A 174 -6.44 -0.84 -9.13
N CYS A 175 -6.66 0.06 -10.10
CA CYS A 175 -7.95 0.71 -10.38
C CYS A 175 -8.75 0.04 -11.51
N THR A 176 -8.30 -1.11 -12.00
CA THR A 176 -8.94 -1.78 -13.13
C THR A 176 -9.89 -2.88 -12.64
N ASP A 177 -11.13 -2.86 -13.13
CA ASP A 177 -12.14 -3.86 -12.80
C ASP A 177 -11.95 -5.17 -13.59
N GLU A 178 -12.79 -6.16 -13.32
CA GLU A 178 -12.80 -7.47 -13.97
C GLU A 178 -13.04 -7.43 -15.49
N TYR A 179 -13.55 -6.31 -16.02
CA TYR A 179 -13.78 -6.07 -17.45
C TYR A 179 -12.63 -5.28 -18.10
N GLY A 180 -11.55 -4.98 -17.38
CA GLY A 180 -10.42 -4.20 -17.87
C GLY A 180 -10.70 -2.69 -17.98
N ARG A 181 -11.73 -2.17 -17.29
CA ARG A 181 -12.09 -0.74 -17.29
C ARG A 181 -11.46 -0.07 -16.06
N ILE A 182 -10.93 1.14 -16.26
CA ILE A 182 -10.47 1.97 -15.13
C ILE A 182 -11.69 2.55 -14.43
N VAL A 183 -11.89 2.21 -13.15
CA VAL A 183 -13.07 2.57 -12.34
C VAL A 183 -12.73 3.48 -11.16
N ALA A 184 -11.46 3.77 -10.93
CA ALA A 184 -10.98 4.72 -9.94
C ALA A 184 -9.70 5.40 -10.45
N LEU A 185 -9.27 6.49 -9.81
CA LEU A 185 -7.98 7.12 -10.10
C LEU A 185 -7.27 7.48 -8.78
N SER A 186 -5.96 7.21 -8.74
CA SER A 186 -5.16 7.61 -7.59
C SER A 186 -5.06 9.14 -7.50
N VAL A 187 -5.28 9.68 -6.31
CA VAL A 187 -5.14 11.10 -5.96
C VAL A 187 -3.69 11.43 -5.64
N ASN A 188 -2.98 10.52 -4.97
CA ASN A 188 -1.59 10.67 -4.56
C ASN A 188 -0.90 9.32 -4.47
N ASN A 189 0.42 9.33 -4.58
CA ASN A 189 1.28 8.17 -4.36
C ASN A 189 1.99 8.25 -3.02
N THR A 190 2.26 7.09 -2.45
CA THR A 190 2.92 6.94 -1.14
C THR A 190 4.02 5.87 -1.22
N PRO A 191 5.13 6.16 -1.93
CA PRO A 191 6.22 5.19 -2.12
C PRO A 191 6.77 4.72 -0.79
N GLY A 192 6.91 3.41 -0.67
CA GLY A 192 7.49 2.74 0.47
C GLY A 192 9.01 2.85 0.47
N VAL A 193 9.58 3.11 1.64
CA VAL A 193 11.03 3.27 1.83
C VAL A 193 11.50 2.54 3.08
N PHE A 194 12.80 2.33 3.19
CA PHE A 194 13.44 1.96 4.44
C PHE A 194 14.01 3.22 5.08
N LEU A 195 13.38 3.68 6.17
CA LEU A 195 13.82 4.82 6.99
C LEU A 195 14.88 4.30 7.97
N TYR A 196 16.12 4.79 7.90
CA TYR A 196 17.21 4.30 8.74
C TYR A 196 17.90 5.41 9.53
N ASN A 197 18.43 5.03 10.70
CA ASN A 197 19.21 5.93 11.54
C ASN A 197 20.67 5.98 11.09
N ARG A 198 21.16 7.15 10.68
CA ARG A 198 22.52 7.34 10.13
C ARG A 198 23.62 6.95 11.13
N THR A 199 23.45 7.30 12.41
CA THR A 199 24.41 6.93 13.45
C THR A 199 24.51 5.42 13.64
N VAL A 200 23.38 4.70 13.60
CA VAL A 200 23.37 3.24 13.70
C VAL A 200 23.93 2.62 12.44
N ALA A 201 23.59 3.14 11.25
CA ALA A 201 24.12 2.66 9.98
C ALA A 201 25.67 2.76 9.94
N ARG A 202 26.25 3.91 10.33
CA ARG A 202 27.72 4.04 10.46
C ARG A 202 28.33 3.02 11.42
N ARG A 203 27.65 2.71 12.52
CA ARG A 203 28.14 1.72 13.50
C ARG A 203 28.02 0.29 12.97
N VAL A 204 26.94 -0.02 12.25
CA VAL A 204 26.67 -1.37 11.75
C VAL A 204 27.44 -1.66 10.45
N LEU A 205 27.40 -0.73 9.49
CA LEU A 205 27.92 -0.93 8.15
C LEU A 205 29.26 -0.20 7.89
N GLY A 206 29.60 0.81 8.70
CA GLY A 206 30.72 1.71 8.44
C GLY A 206 30.37 2.90 7.53
N THR A 207 29.12 2.99 7.07
CA THR A 207 28.62 4.02 6.18
C THR A 207 27.20 4.44 6.57
N ASP A 208 26.80 5.63 6.13
CA ASP A 208 25.42 6.12 6.18
C ASP A 208 24.96 6.69 4.83
N ASP A 209 25.71 6.39 3.77
CA ASP A 209 25.30 6.71 2.41
C ASP A 209 24.07 5.90 1.99
N PRO A 210 23.01 6.54 1.46
CA PRO A 210 21.77 5.84 1.12
C PRO A 210 21.92 4.71 0.11
N ALA A 211 22.82 4.84 -0.88
CA ALA A 211 23.03 3.82 -1.88
C ALA A 211 23.78 2.61 -1.30
N GLU A 212 24.77 2.84 -0.44
CA GLU A 212 25.52 1.76 0.23
C GLU A 212 24.67 1.06 1.29
N VAL A 213 23.81 1.80 2.01
CA VAL A 213 22.84 1.22 2.93
C VAL A 213 21.83 0.37 2.15
N PHE A 214 21.29 0.88 1.04
CA PHE A 214 20.41 0.09 0.19
C PHE A 214 21.10 -1.17 -0.34
N ASP A 215 22.35 -1.10 -0.83
CA ASP A 215 23.05 -2.29 -1.29
C ASP A 215 23.10 -3.38 -0.22
N SER A 216 23.28 -3.00 1.05
CA SER A 216 23.36 -3.94 2.18
C SER A 216 22.01 -4.56 2.59
N ILE A 217 20.88 -4.05 2.08
CA ILE A 217 19.53 -4.56 2.34
C ILE A 217 18.72 -4.84 1.07
N SER A 218 19.32 -4.81 -0.11
CA SER A 218 18.67 -4.79 -1.42
C SER A 218 17.86 -6.05 -1.79
N ASN A 219 17.85 -7.05 -0.93
CA ASN A 219 16.96 -8.21 -0.96
C ASN A 219 16.85 -8.81 0.45
N TRP A 220 15.89 -9.69 0.67
CA TRP A 220 15.60 -10.26 1.99
C TRP A 220 16.78 -11.02 2.60
N ARG A 221 17.61 -11.68 1.81
CA ARG A 221 18.81 -12.35 2.31
C ARG A 221 19.85 -11.35 2.84
N LYS A 222 20.12 -10.27 2.09
CA LYS A 222 21.02 -9.19 2.54
C LYS A 222 20.43 -8.46 3.75
N PHE A 223 19.11 -8.22 3.76
CA PHE A 223 18.41 -7.62 4.89
C PHE A 223 18.61 -8.44 6.17
N LEU A 224 18.38 -9.76 6.13
CA LEU A 224 18.63 -10.65 7.29
C LEU A 224 20.10 -10.70 7.69
N SER A 225 21.03 -10.65 6.73
CA SER A 225 22.47 -10.56 7.04
C SER A 225 22.82 -9.27 7.77
N THR A 226 22.27 -8.14 7.34
CA THR A 226 22.42 -6.83 8.01
C THR A 226 21.77 -6.84 9.38
N ALA A 227 20.59 -7.48 9.54
CA ALA A 227 19.92 -7.66 10.82
C ALA A 227 20.78 -8.44 11.82
N SER A 228 21.43 -9.51 11.36
CA SER A 228 22.40 -10.30 12.15
C SER A 228 23.59 -9.46 12.60
N GLU A 229 24.14 -8.64 11.72
CA GLU A 229 25.27 -7.75 12.04
C GLU A 229 24.84 -6.64 13.02
N ALA A 230 23.65 -6.05 12.82
CA ALA A 230 23.08 -5.06 13.74
C ALA A 230 22.93 -5.68 15.15
N LYS A 231 22.36 -6.88 15.24
CA LYS A 231 22.22 -7.60 16.51
C LYS A 231 23.54 -7.88 17.18
N ARG A 232 24.55 -8.33 16.43
CA ARG A 232 25.91 -8.57 16.93
C ARG A 232 26.55 -7.32 17.53
N LYS A 233 26.18 -6.13 17.01
CA LYS A 233 26.64 -4.80 17.48
C LYS A 233 25.72 -4.18 18.55
N GLY A 234 24.69 -4.89 19.00
CA GLY A 234 23.80 -4.49 20.09
C GLY A 234 22.62 -3.63 19.65
N PHE A 235 22.25 -3.65 18.36
CA PHE A 235 21.10 -2.96 17.79
C PHE A 235 20.03 -3.94 17.33
N TYR A 236 18.78 -3.50 17.31
CA TYR A 236 17.71 -4.16 16.57
C TYR A 236 17.68 -3.68 15.12
N MET A 237 17.21 -4.54 14.22
CA MET A 237 17.02 -4.15 12.82
C MET A 237 15.81 -3.24 12.67
N THR A 238 14.65 -3.65 13.22
CA THR A 238 13.38 -2.91 13.13
C THR A 238 12.61 -2.98 14.46
N PRO A 239 11.62 -2.08 14.69
CA PRO A 239 10.74 -2.14 15.85
C PRO A 239 9.83 -3.38 15.86
N ASN A 240 9.38 -3.85 14.70
CA ASN A 240 8.52 -5.01 14.55
C ASN A 240 8.81 -5.76 13.25
N TYR A 241 8.12 -6.87 13.03
CA TYR A 241 8.15 -7.64 11.79
C TYR A 241 6.87 -7.48 10.95
N THR A 242 5.84 -6.83 11.49
CA THR A 242 4.53 -6.68 10.84
C THR A 242 4.58 -5.64 9.73
N ASP A 243 5.21 -4.49 9.97
CA ASP A 243 5.30 -3.38 9.00
C ASP A 243 5.98 -3.79 7.69
N MET A 244 6.91 -4.77 7.74
CA MET A 244 7.58 -5.25 6.53
C MET A 244 6.67 -6.07 5.60
N PHE A 245 5.45 -6.49 6.04
CA PHE A 245 4.51 -7.23 5.18
C PHE A 245 4.23 -6.48 3.87
N ARG A 246 4.05 -5.17 3.96
CA ARG A 246 3.81 -4.32 2.78
C ARG A 246 4.97 -4.34 1.77
N ALA A 247 6.20 -4.51 2.25
CA ALA A 247 7.38 -4.59 1.40
C ALA A 247 7.54 -5.94 0.66
N PHE A 248 6.60 -6.88 0.84
CA PHE A 248 6.47 -8.06 -0.03
C PHE A 248 5.57 -7.80 -1.24
N GLY A 249 5.06 -6.57 -1.37
CA GLY A 249 4.32 -6.07 -2.53
C GLY A 249 2.86 -6.46 -2.57
N GLY A 250 2.14 -5.97 -3.59
CA GLY A 250 0.72 -6.23 -3.75
C GLY A 250 0.37 -7.71 -3.90
N GLU A 251 1.26 -8.54 -4.42
CA GLU A 251 1.04 -9.99 -4.50
C GLU A 251 0.87 -10.62 -3.10
N ALA A 252 1.61 -10.15 -2.08
CA ALA A 252 1.44 -10.63 -0.71
C ALA A 252 0.08 -10.23 -0.12
N MET A 253 -0.52 -9.17 -0.61
CA MET A 253 -1.82 -8.67 -0.16
C MET A 253 -3.00 -9.36 -0.86
N GLN A 254 -2.76 -10.15 -1.91
CA GLN A 254 -3.77 -10.98 -2.57
C GLN A 254 -3.95 -12.28 -1.81
N LEU A 255 -4.76 -12.25 -0.78
CA LEU A 255 -4.92 -13.33 0.19
C LEU A 255 -6.18 -14.16 0.00
N THR A 256 -7.12 -13.67 -0.83
CA THR A 256 -8.39 -14.34 -1.11
C THR A 256 -8.66 -14.47 -2.60
N ASP A 257 -9.52 -15.42 -2.96
CA ASP A 257 -10.15 -15.48 -4.27
C ASP A 257 -11.39 -14.54 -4.34
N SER A 258 -12.05 -14.49 -5.50
CA SER A 258 -13.25 -13.67 -5.71
C SER A 258 -14.42 -14.04 -4.80
N ASP A 259 -14.44 -15.25 -4.26
CA ASP A 259 -15.49 -15.75 -3.36
C ASP A 259 -15.10 -15.53 -1.87
N GLY A 260 -13.96 -14.93 -1.58
CA GLY A 260 -13.43 -14.70 -0.25
C GLY A 260 -12.84 -15.94 0.42
N ASN A 261 -12.51 -17.00 -0.35
CA ASN A 261 -11.75 -18.12 0.20
C ASN A 261 -10.26 -17.77 0.30
N ALA A 262 -9.58 -18.30 1.30
CA ALA A 262 -8.13 -18.12 1.43
C ALA A 262 -7.38 -18.62 0.18
N ALA A 263 -6.57 -17.76 -0.43
CA ALA A 263 -5.79 -18.01 -1.64
C ALA A 263 -4.37 -17.41 -1.52
N VAL A 264 -3.66 -17.80 -0.45
CA VAL A 264 -2.36 -17.23 -0.07
C VAL A 264 -1.30 -17.43 -1.15
N LYS A 265 -0.68 -16.36 -1.60
CA LYS A 265 0.41 -16.37 -2.58
C LYS A 265 1.76 -16.62 -1.92
N SER A 266 2.76 -17.00 -2.74
CA SER A 266 4.13 -17.26 -2.24
C SER A 266 4.75 -16.07 -1.52
N ALA A 267 4.52 -14.85 -1.99
CA ALA A 267 5.06 -13.64 -1.37
C ALA A 267 4.60 -13.45 0.09
N ALA A 268 3.34 -13.81 0.43
CA ALA A 268 2.86 -13.77 1.79
C ALA A 268 3.53 -14.87 2.67
N LEU A 269 3.75 -16.07 2.11
CA LEU A 269 4.47 -17.13 2.80
C LEU A 269 5.94 -16.75 3.05
N ASP A 270 6.60 -16.14 2.06
CA ASP A 270 7.97 -15.63 2.19
C ASP A 270 8.08 -14.59 3.31
N TRP A 271 7.09 -13.69 3.44
CA TRP A 271 7.03 -12.79 4.58
C TRP A 271 6.99 -13.56 5.91
N ALA A 272 6.15 -14.59 6.02
CA ALA A 272 6.02 -15.34 7.28
C ALA A 272 7.36 -15.99 7.70
N GLU A 273 8.15 -16.50 6.73
CA GLU A 273 9.48 -17.07 6.98
C GLU A 273 10.51 -16.01 7.41
N VAL A 274 10.52 -14.85 6.72
CA VAL A 274 11.40 -13.73 7.09
C VAL A 274 11.01 -13.19 8.47
N ALA A 275 9.71 -12.99 8.73
CA ALA A 275 9.19 -12.54 10.01
C ALA A 275 9.56 -13.49 11.16
N LYS A 276 9.44 -14.81 10.93
CA LYS A 276 9.88 -15.83 11.88
C LYS A 276 11.36 -15.73 12.18
N THR A 277 12.19 -15.56 11.14
CA THR A 277 13.63 -15.37 11.30
C THR A 277 13.95 -14.12 12.10
N MET A 278 13.27 -13.00 11.82
CA MET A 278 13.42 -11.75 12.55
C MET A 278 13.08 -11.91 14.05
N TYR A 279 11.95 -12.54 14.34
CA TYR A 279 11.48 -12.75 15.71
C TYR A 279 12.39 -13.72 16.48
N GLN A 280 12.67 -14.90 15.91
CA GLN A 280 13.41 -15.96 16.61
C GLN A 280 14.87 -15.62 16.88
N ASN A 281 15.48 -14.77 16.06
CA ASN A 281 16.84 -14.30 16.28
C ASN A 281 16.91 -12.97 17.04
N ASP A 282 15.77 -12.46 17.52
CA ASP A 282 15.68 -11.21 18.27
C ASP A 282 16.27 -10.02 17.48
N TYR A 283 15.98 -9.97 16.16
CA TYR A 283 16.38 -8.90 15.28
C TYR A 283 15.41 -7.71 15.30
N CYS A 284 14.21 -7.93 15.82
CA CYS A 284 13.22 -6.89 16.06
C CYS A 284 12.66 -6.98 17.50
N THR A 285 11.96 -5.94 17.91
CA THR A 285 11.09 -5.98 19.08
C THR A 285 9.65 -6.30 18.64
N ASN A 286 8.66 -6.12 19.50
CA ASN A 286 7.24 -6.27 19.15
C ASN A 286 6.50 -4.94 19.35
N ASP A 287 7.16 -3.87 18.93
CA ASP A 287 6.61 -2.53 19.03
C ASP A 287 5.83 -2.22 17.73
N ASP A 288 4.57 -2.64 17.69
CA ASP A 288 3.70 -2.40 16.53
C ASP A 288 3.47 -0.92 16.27
N ILE A 289 3.13 -0.57 15.03
CA ILE A 289 2.87 0.81 14.57
C ILE A 289 1.92 1.54 15.52
N TRP A 290 2.19 2.81 15.77
CA TRP A 290 1.47 3.72 16.69
C TRP A 290 1.56 3.38 18.17
N THR A 291 2.23 2.30 18.58
CA THR A 291 2.51 2.07 20.00
C THR A 291 3.58 3.05 20.52
N GLN A 292 3.63 3.24 21.84
CA GLN A 292 4.66 4.08 22.47
C GLN A 292 6.07 3.58 22.16
N GLY A 293 6.27 2.28 22.03
CA GLY A 293 7.56 1.68 21.68
C GLY A 293 7.98 2.04 20.27
N TRP A 294 7.07 1.94 19.31
CA TRP A 294 7.29 2.33 17.91
C TRP A 294 7.59 3.83 17.77
N ILE A 295 6.80 4.70 18.44
CA ILE A 295 7.05 6.15 18.46
C ILE A 295 8.42 6.45 19.08
N SER A 296 8.79 5.76 20.16
CA SER A 296 10.08 5.92 20.82
C SER A 296 11.26 5.48 19.94
N ALA A 297 11.04 4.59 18.98
CA ALA A 297 12.06 4.17 18.03
C ALA A 297 12.61 5.34 17.20
N MET A 298 11.77 6.34 16.90
CA MET A 298 12.15 7.53 16.14
C MET A 298 13.07 8.50 16.93
N ASN A 299 13.15 8.34 18.25
CA ASN A 299 13.89 9.27 19.12
C ASN A 299 15.22 8.71 19.63
N GLY A 300 15.63 7.53 19.18
CA GLY A 300 16.80 6.88 19.73
C GLY A 300 17.71 6.25 18.68
N THR A 301 18.76 5.60 19.17
CA THR A 301 19.70 4.82 18.37
C THR A 301 19.62 3.32 18.70
N ARG A 302 18.42 2.83 19.02
CA ARG A 302 18.20 1.42 19.38
C ARG A 302 18.02 0.54 18.15
N TYR A 303 17.42 1.12 17.08
CA TYR A 303 17.06 0.44 15.87
C TYR A 303 17.91 0.91 14.69
N PHE A 304 18.22 -0.02 13.78
CA PHE A 304 18.87 0.30 12.53
C PHE A 304 17.94 1.14 11.65
N GLY A 305 16.67 0.73 11.52
CA GLY A 305 15.67 1.43 10.75
C GLY A 305 14.26 0.88 10.95
N MET A 306 13.36 1.28 10.07
CA MET A 306 11.97 0.79 10.01
C MET A 306 11.45 0.87 8.57
N PHE A 307 10.50 0.00 8.24
CA PHE A 307 9.72 0.15 7.02
C PHE A 307 8.80 1.35 7.18
N ALA A 308 8.74 2.20 6.17
CA ALA A 308 8.02 3.46 6.18
C ALA A 308 7.57 3.81 4.75
N CYS A 309 6.95 4.95 4.58
CA CYS A 309 6.66 5.55 3.30
C CYS A 309 6.93 7.05 3.32
N SER A 310 6.72 7.74 2.20
CA SER A 310 7.03 9.16 2.06
C SER A 310 6.41 10.02 3.16
N TRP A 311 5.11 9.86 3.45
CA TRP A 311 4.45 10.68 4.48
C TRP A 311 4.93 10.34 5.90
N MET A 312 5.28 9.08 6.19
CA MET A 312 5.88 8.73 7.48
C MET A 312 7.23 9.40 7.67
N ALA A 313 8.08 9.41 6.62
CA ALA A 313 9.39 10.04 6.68
C ALA A 313 9.32 11.57 6.82
N GLU A 314 8.34 12.22 6.18
CA GLU A 314 8.29 13.69 6.10
C GLU A 314 7.28 14.35 7.04
N MET A 315 6.30 13.60 7.57
CA MET A 315 5.31 14.14 8.53
C MET A 315 5.35 13.45 9.88
N THR A 316 5.34 12.11 9.90
CA THR A 316 5.30 11.38 11.17
C THR A 316 6.62 11.50 11.92
N LEU A 317 7.74 11.33 11.24
CA LEU A 317 9.05 11.45 11.85
C LEU A 317 9.24 12.83 12.53
N PRO A 318 9.05 13.98 11.87
CA PRO A 318 9.23 15.28 12.53
C PRO A 318 8.16 15.62 13.58
N ALA A 319 7.00 14.95 13.53
CA ALA A 319 5.97 15.11 14.56
C ALA A 319 6.36 14.45 15.90
N PHE A 320 7.11 13.35 15.84
CA PHE A 320 7.51 12.58 17.02
C PHE A 320 9.00 12.65 17.36
N SER A 321 9.83 13.18 16.48
CA SER A 321 11.28 13.31 16.69
C SER A 321 11.80 14.67 16.24
N SER A 322 12.72 15.24 17.03
CA SER A 322 13.51 16.40 16.64
C SER A 322 14.85 16.02 16.02
N SER A 323 15.15 14.72 15.89
CA SER A 323 16.41 14.24 15.32
C SER A 323 16.42 14.43 13.81
N THR A 324 17.53 14.93 13.29
CA THR A 324 17.85 15.00 11.86
C THR A 324 18.84 13.91 11.43
N ASP A 325 19.06 12.91 12.28
CA ASP A 325 20.00 11.79 12.05
C ASP A 325 19.34 10.61 11.33
N TRP A 326 18.29 10.89 10.56
CA TRP A 326 17.58 9.93 9.76
C TRP A 326 17.85 10.11 8.27
N ALA A 327 17.66 9.05 7.52
CA ALA A 327 17.66 9.08 6.07
C ALA A 327 16.76 7.97 5.51
N VAL A 328 16.41 8.07 4.24
CA VAL A 328 15.68 7.03 3.53
C VAL A 328 16.55 6.40 2.44
N CYS A 329 16.33 5.13 2.20
CA CYS A 329 16.77 4.42 1.01
C CYS A 329 15.64 3.50 0.51
N GLN A 330 15.85 2.85 -0.63
CA GLN A 330 14.92 1.85 -1.11
C GLN A 330 14.87 0.66 -0.14
N ALA A 331 13.72 -0.01 -0.05
CA ALA A 331 13.55 -1.26 0.70
C ALA A 331 13.95 -2.48 -0.15
N PRO A 332 14.01 -3.70 0.43
CA PRO A 332 14.31 -4.94 -0.31
C PRO A 332 13.43 -5.17 -1.54
N ALA A 333 12.20 -4.68 -1.53
CA ALA A 333 11.32 -4.63 -2.70
C ALA A 333 10.58 -3.30 -2.76
N ALA A 334 10.14 -2.89 -3.95
CA ALA A 334 9.34 -1.70 -4.13
C ALA A 334 7.90 -1.95 -3.64
N TYR A 335 7.34 -1.02 -2.88
CA TYR A 335 5.98 -1.11 -2.35
C TYR A 335 5.38 0.30 -2.18
N SER A 336 4.07 0.35 -2.04
CA SER A 336 3.33 1.53 -1.59
C SER A 336 2.75 1.27 -0.20
N TRP A 337 2.55 2.32 0.56
CA TRP A 337 1.90 2.21 1.87
C TRP A 337 0.87 3.31 2.02
N ASP A 338 -0.41 2.90 1.93
CA ASP A 338 -1.55 3.77 1.90
C ASP A 338 -1.63 4.59 0.58
N GLY A 339 -2.42 5.60 0.53
CA GLY A 339 -2.71 6.42 -0.64
C GLY A 339 -4.22 6.63 -0.75
N ALA A 340 -4.61 7.63 -1.51
CA ALA A 340 -6.01 8.00 -1.69
C ALA A 340 -6.44 7.77 -3.14
N TYR A 341 -7.61 7.18 -3.31
CA TYR A 341 -8.17 6.83 -4.62
C TYR A 341 -9.58 7.41 -4.76
N ALA A 342 -9.80 8.18 -5.81
CA ALA A 342 -11.09 8.77 -6.13
C ALA A 342 -11.93 7.79 -6.96
N VAL A 343 -13.05 7.37 -6.42
CA VAL A 343 -14.04 6.51 -7.07
C VAL A 343 -15.25 7.36 -7.43
N VAL A 344 -15.73 7.24 -8.67
CA VAL A 344 -16.90 7.97 -9.16
C VAL A 344 -18.15 7.17 -8.89
N ASN A 345 -19.13 7.77 -8.21
CA ASN A 345 -20.42 7.14 -7.96
C ASN A 345 -21.18 6.97 -9.29
N PRO A 346 -21.69 5.75 -9.61
CA PRO A 346 -22.50 5.53 -10.82
C PRO A 346 -23.78 6.37 -10.88
N ARG A 347 -24.19 6.91 -9.73
CA ARG A 347 -25.40 7.72 -9.60
C ARG A 347 -25.14 9.21 -9.67
N THR A 348 -23.91 9.66 -9.95
CA THR A 348 -23.59 11.09 -10.14
C THR A 348 -24.44 11.71 -11.23
N ASP A 349 -24.91 12.93 -11.00
CA ASP A 349 -25.53 13.80 -11.99
C ASP A 349 -24.71 15.09 -12.26
N ASN A 350 -23.41 15.05 -11.87
CA ASN A 350 -22.42 16.13 -12.01
C ASN A 350 -21.21 15.73 -12.84
N ALA A 351 -21.41 14.94 -13.92
CA ALA A 351 -20.32 14.32 -14.69
C ALA A 351 -19.23 15.32 -15.15
N LYS A 352 -19.59 16.55 -15.56
CA LYS A 352 -18.62 17.58 -15.92
C LYS A 352 -17.79 18.10 -14.77
N ALA A 353 -18.40 18.26 -13.59
CA ALA A 353 -17.69 18.72 -12.40
C ALA A 353 -16.76 17.60 -11.87
N VAL A 354 -17.19 16.34 -11.94
CA VAL A 354 -16.37 15.15 -11.67
C VAL A 354 -15.17 15.11 -12.61
N GLU A 355 -15.36 15.30 -13.93
CA GLU A 355 -14.26 15.39 -14.90
C GLU A 355 -13.24 16.46 -14.52
N GLN A 356 -13.71 17.66 -14.15
CA GLN A 356 -12.82 18.77 -13.75
C GLN A 356 -11.96 18.38 -12.53
N PHE A 357 -12.56 17.72 -11.54
CA PHE A 357 -11.84 17.27 -10.35
C PHE A 357 -10.80 16.21 -10.72
N LEU A 358 -11.20 15.14 -11.39
CA LEU A 358 -10.30 14.05 -11.77
C LEU A 358 -9.14 14.52 -12.65
N ARG A 359 -9.43 15.36 -13.65
CA ARG A 359 -8.37 15.93 -14.50
C ARG A 359 -7.38 16.75 -13.70
N ARG A 360 -7.85 17.61 -12.81
CA ARG A 360 -6.96 18.45 -12.00
C ARG A 360 -6.11 17.64 -11.03
N VAL A 361 -6.77 16.78 -10.24
CA VAL A 361 -6.12 16.13 -9.10
C VAL A 361 -5.38 14.87 -9.52
N CYS A 362 -6.08 13.98 -10.23
CA CYS A 362 -5.55 12.67 -10.54
C CYS A 362 -4.72 12.65 -11.83
N VAL A 363 -5.26 13.19 -12.92
CA VAL A 363 -4.59 13.13 -14.23
C VAL A 363 -3.41 14.11 -14.32
N ASN A 364 -3.63 15.40 -13.98
CA ASN A 364 -2.59 16.42 -14.10
C ASN A 364 -1.73 16.55 -12.85
N GLY A 365 -2.15 15.99 -11.72
CA GLY A 365 -1.44 16.13 -10.46
C GLY A 365 -1.23 17.58 -10.03
N GLN A 366 -2.12 18.50 -10.43
CA GLN A 366 -2.03 19.93 -10.15
C GLN A 366 -2.48 20.24 -8.73
N ASN A 367 -1.69 19.79 -7.77
CA ASN A 367 -1.91 19.95 -6.35
C ASN A 367 -0.97 21.03 -5.80
N SER A 368 -1.30 21.56 -4.62
CA SER A 368 -0.36 22.40 -3.87
C SER A 368 0.70 21.49 -3.24
N PHE A 369 1.69 21.08 -4.04
CA PHE A 369 2.77 20.20 -3.61
C PHE A 369 3.63 20.94 -2.58
N SER A 370 3.69 20.44 -1.37
CA SER A 370 4.49 21.04 -0.29
C SER A 370 5.20 20.04 0.62
N SER A 371 4.90 18.74 0.49
CA SER A 371 5.51 17.70 1.34
C SER A 371 5.36 16.31 0.71
N GLY A 372 6.12 15.34 1.19
CA GLY A 372 6.09 13.94 0.74
C GLY A 372 4.77 13.21 0.96
N THR A 373 3.78 13.85 1.58
CA THR A 373 2.41 13.32 1.67
C THR A 373 1.63 13.45 0.37
N ILE A 374 2.09 14.35 -0.52
CA ILE A 374 1.35 14.72 -1.73
C ILE A 374 2.24 14.49 -2.94
N ILE A 375 2.58 13.25 -3.18
CA ILE A 375 3.24 12.87 -4.43
C ILE A 375 2.15 12.66 -5.48
N PRO A 376 2.07 13.54 -6.50
CA PRO A 376 1.02 13.45 -7.50
C PRO A 376 1.14 12.17 -8.33
N ASN A 377 0.02 11.64 -8.78
CA ASN A 377 0.00 10.49 -9.68
C ASN A 377 0.20 10.92 -11.15
N ASN A 378 1.17 11.80 -11.38
CA ASN A 378 1.59 12.26 -12.71
C ASN A 378 3.11 12.40 -12.72
N LYS A 379 3.78 11.56 -13.49
CA LYS A 379 5.25 11.44 -13.55
C LYS A 379 5.92 12.78 -13.90
N THR A 380 5.40 13.50 -14.88
CA THR A 380 5.94 14.80 -15.31
C THR A 380 5.77 15.86 -14.24
N THR A 381 4.59 15.96 -13.65
CA THR A 381 4.32 16.93 -12.56
C THR A 381 5.18 16.62 -11.34
N PHE A 382 5.33 15.36 -10.96
CA PHE A 382 6.16 14.97 -9.83
C PHE A 382 7.63 15.35 -10.05
N ARG A 383 8.22 15.00 -11.18
CA ARG A 383 9.61 15.36 -11.51
C ARG A 383 9.84 16.87 -11.52
N HIS A 384 8.89 17.62 -12.06
CA HIS A 384 9.01 19.09 -12.11
C HIS A 384 8.96 19.72 -10.72
N ASN A 385 8.09 19.25 -9.85
CA ASN A 385 7.88 19.82 -8.53
C ASN A 385 8.95 19.38 -7.50
N SER A 386 9.59 18.25 -7.70
CA SER A 386 10.51 17.63 -6.74
C SER A 386 11.98 18.02 -6.90
N GLN A 387 12.35 18.72 -7.97
CA GLN A 387 13.74 18.91 -8.41
C GLN A 387 14.68 19.58 -7.41
N TYR A 388 14.18 20.20 -6.33
CA TYR A 388 15.01 21.03 -5.46
C TYR A 388 14.62 21.01 -3.97
N ASN A 389 13.89 19.98 -3.53
CA ASN A 389 13.40 19.94 -2.16
C ASN A 389 14.21 19.00 -1.28
N SER A 390 15.09 19.56 -0.45
CA SER A 390 15.70 18.82 0.65
C SER A 390 14.73 18.71 1.83
N VAL A 391 14.85 17.64 2.61
CA VAL A 391 14.00 17.37 3.77
C VAL A 391 14.81 17.46 5.04
N ASP A 392 14.50 18.45 5.87
CA ASP A 392 15.29 18.79 7.08
C ASP A 392 15.36 17.62 8.06
N CYS A 393 14.27 16.92 8.31
CA CYS A 393 14.23 15.77 9.23
C CYS A 393 15.02 14.56 8.71
N LEU A 394 15.36 14.53 7.42
CA LEU A 394 16.26 13.56 6.80
C LEU A 394 17.71 14.08 6.67
N GLY A 395 18.10 15.05 7.49
CA GLY A 395 19.45 15.62 7.46
C GLY A 395 19.78 16.38 6.17
N GLY A 396 18.77 16.94 5.51
CA GLY A 396 18.92 17.65 4.24
C GLY A 396 18.98 16.73 3.01
N GLN A 397 18.65 15.44 3.16
CA GLN A 397 18.53 14.53 2.02
C GLN A 397 17.43 15.00 1.05
N GLU A 398 17.65 14.82 -0.24
CA GLU A 398 16.67 14.98 -1.32
C GLU A 398 16.11 13.60 -1.68
N PRO A 399 14.98 13.16 -1.10
CA PRO A 399 14.54 11.77 -1.21
C PRO A 399 13.76 11.45 -2.51
N TYR A 400 13.43 12.47 -3.31
CA TYR A 400 12.45 12.35 -4.38
C TYR A 400 12.89 11.46 -5.55
N GLU A 401 14.19 11.39 -5.83
CA GLU A 401 14.72 10.39 -6.79
C GLU A 401 14.48 8.96 -6.30
N ILE A 402 14.68 8.72 -4.99
CA ILE A 402 14.39 7.41 -4.37
C ILE A 402 12.90 7.11 -4.47
N TYR A 403 12.03 8.07 -4.19
CA TYR A 403 10.58 7.90 -4.31
C TYR A 403 10.17 7.57 -5.75
N ASN A 404 10.69 8.31 -6.72
CA ASN A 404 10.38 8.06 -8.13
C ASN A 404 10.85 6.65 -8.57
N ASP A 405 12.06 6.25 -8.20
CA ASP A 405 12.60 4.93 -8.50
C ASP A 405 11.76 3.79 -7.89
N VAL A 406 11.19 4.01 -6.70
CA VAL A 406 10.28 3.06 -6.07
C VAL A 406 8.97 2.99 -6.87
N LEU A 407 8.35 4.13 -7.16
CA LEU A 407 7.06 4.20 -7.86
C LEU A 407 7.11 3.55 -9.26
N GLU A 408 8.20 3.70 -9.99
CA GLU A 408 8.39 3.07 -11.32
C GLU A 408 8.53 1.54 -11.25
N ARG A 409 8.82 0.97 -10.07
CA ARG A 409 9.06 -0.47 -9.88
C ARG A 409 7.93 -1.21 -9.17
N ILE A 410 6.94 -0.51 -8.66
CA ILE A 410 5.75 -1.14 -8.09
C ILE A 410 4.94 -1.75 -9.22
N THR A 411 4.55 -3.00 -9.09
CA THR A 411 3.71 -3.70 -10.07
C THR A 411 2.23 -3.69 -9.69
N SER A 412 1.95 -3.81 -8.40
CA SER A 412 0.65 -3.68 -7.75
C SER A 412 0.89 -3.31 -6.29
N ALA A 413 -0.02 -2.59 -5.68
CA ALA A 413 0.12 -2.12 -4.30
C ALA A 413 -1.01 -2.56 -3.37
N THR A 414 -2.04 -3.22 -3.89
CA THR A 414 -3.22 -3.65 -3.13
C THR A 414 -3.65 -5.06 -3.53
N GLY A 415 -4.51 -5.66 -2.71
CA GLY A 415 -5.28 -6.84 -3.07
C GLY A 415 -6.34 -6.52 -4.14
N THR A 416 -6.78 -7.53 -4.84
CA THR A 416 -7.77 -7.42 -5.94
C THR A 416 -9.16 -7.88 -5.54
N SER A 417 -9.27 -8.65 -4.47
CA SER A 417 -10.54 -9.11 -3.91
C SER A 417 -11.11 -8.09 -2.92
N PRO A 418 -12.43 -7.92 -2.85
CA PRO A 418 -13.07 -7.07 -1.83
C PRO A 418 -12.84 -7.56 -0.39
N TYR A 419 -12.37 -8.78 -0.23
CA TYR A 419 -12.10 -9.39 1.07
C TYR A 419 -10.64 -9.24 1.53
N ASP A 420 -9.72 -8.82 0.65
CA ASP A 420 -8.27 -8.87 0.91
C ASP A 420 -7.83 -7.96 2.07
N TYR A 421 -8.45 -6.78 2.25
CA TYR A 421 -8.15 -5.92 3.39
C TYR A 421 -8.39 -6.63 4.72
N LYS A 422 -9.56 -7.23 4.88
CA LYS A 422 -9.90 -7.96 6.11
C LYS A 422 -9.08 -9.24 6.26
N ALA A 423 -8.82 -9.92 5.16
CA ALA A 423 -7.96 -11.09 5.13
C ALA A 423 -6.52 -10.77 5.54
N MET A 424 -5.98 -9.60 5.19
CA MET A 424 -4.66 -9.15 5.62
C MET A 424 -4.57 -9.05 7.16
N GLU A 425 -5.57 -8.49 7.81
CA GLU A 425 -5.63 -8.43 9.28
C GLU A 425 -5.62 -9.83 9.91
N PHE A 426 -6.43 -10.75 9.36
CA PHE A 426 -6.48 -12.14 9.82
C PHE A 426 -5.15 -12.84 9.58
N TYR A 427 -4.57 -12.71 8.39
CA TYR A 427 -3.33 -13.35 8.02
C TYR A 427 -2.17 -12.96 8.96
N ILE A 428 -1.96 -11.66 9.16
CA ILE A 428 -0.91 -11.16 10.06
C ILE A 428 -1.12 -11.67 11.49
N ARG A 429 -2.35 -11.67 11.97
CA ARG A 429 -2.71 -12.18 13.32
C ARG A 429 -2.44 -13.68 13.45
N ASP A 430 -2.88 -14.48 12.49
CA ASP A 430 -2.85 -15.95 12.59
C ASP A 430 -1.44 -16.49 12.37
N MET A 431 -0.66 -15.87 11.46
CA MET A 431 0.74 -16.18 11.28
C MET A 431 1.60 -15.90 12.52
N LYS A 432 1.13 -15.08 13.47
CA LYS A 432 1.86 -14.81 14.72
C LYS A 432 2.19 -16.08 15.50
N SER A 433 1.29 -17.06 15.51
CA SER A 433 1.55 -18.35 16.20
C SER A 433 2.70 -19.13 15.56
N TYR A 434 2.78 -19.12 14.22
CA TYR A 434 3.88 -19.72 13.47
C TYR A 434 5.20 -18.95 13.66
N ILE A 435 5.16 -17.63 13.56
CA ILE A 435 6.33 -16.74 13.72
C ILE A 435 6.95 -16.90 15.09
N THR A 436 6.12 -17.00 16.13
CA THR A 436 6.58 -17.18 17.52
C THR A 436 6.97 -18.63 17.87
N GLY A 437 6.78 -19.59 16.95
CA GLY A 437 7.14 -21.01 17.13
C GLY A 437 6.14 -21.83 17.94
N ASN A 438 4.91 -21.32 18.10
CA ASN A 438 3.84 -22.00 18.85
C ASN A 438 2.95 -22.91 17.99
N SER A 439 3.06 -22.82 16.65
CA SER A 439 2.35 -23.69 15.70
C SER A 439 3.21 -23.99 14.47
N THR A 440 2.76 -24.95 13.65
CA THR A 440 3.29 -25.13 12.29
C THR A 440 2.65 -24.11 11.34
N ILE A 441 3.22 -23.94 10.15
CA ILE A 441 2.65 -23.04 9.15
C ILE A 441 1.29 -23.53 8.67
N GLU A 442 1.11 -24.84 8.52
CA GLU A 442 -0.15 -25.45 8.14
C GLU A 442 -1.25 -25.14 9.16
N GLN A 443 -0.95 -25.25 10.46
CA GLN A 443 -1.91 -24.91 11.50
C GLN A 443 -2.28 -23.43 11.49
N ALA A 444 -1.33 -22.53 11.25
CA ALA A 444 -1.62 -21.11 11.13
C ALA A 444 -2.48 -20.80 9.88
N LEU A 445 -2.19 -21.47 8.76
CA LEU A 445 -2.99 -21.35 7.53
C LEU A 445 -4.40 -21.93 7.69
N ASP A 446 -4.57 -23.03 8.44
CA ASP A 446 -5.90 -23.60 8.75
C ASP A 446 -6.75 -22.60 9.55
N HIS A 447 -6.16 -21.88 10.51
CA HIS A 447 -6.84 -20.81 11.26
C HIS A 447 -7.24 -19.66 10.30
N PHE A 448 -6.30 -19.16 9.52
CA PHE A 448 -6.57 -18.11 8.53
C PHE A 448 -7.70 -18.51 7.56
N GLN A 449 -7.67 -19.73 7.04
CA GLN A 449 -8.72 -20.23 6.14
C GLN A 449 -10.09 -20.29 6.84
N ALA A 450 -10.11 -20.67 8.14
CA ALA A 450 -11.35 -20.67 8.91
C ALA A 450 -11.90 -19.25 9.10
N ASP A 451 -11.04 -18.26 9.36
CA ASP A 451 -11.44 -16.87 9.55
C ASP A 451 -11.92 -16.23 8.25
N CYS A 452 -11.28 -16.51 7.12
CA CYS A 452 -11.81 -16.09 5.81
C CYS A 452 -13.23 -16.64 5.57
N ARG A 453 -13.48 -17.92 5.87
CA ARG A 453 -14.82 -18.52 5.71
C ARG A 453 -15.89 -17.93 6.62
N ASN A 454 -15.53 -17.53 7.82
CA ASN A 454 -16.47 -17.06 8.85
C ASN A 454 -16.81 -15.56 8.72
N ASN A 455 -16.06 -14.80 7.92
CA ASN A 455 -16.18 -13.34 7.83
C ASN A 455 -16.37 -12.84 6.37
N ARG A 456 -17.02 -13.65 5.55
CA ARG A 456 -17.43 -13.29 4.18
C ARG A 456 -18.59 -12.34 4.16
#